data_b94fbf8836b82dfaaa3e34a9e8be4080
#
_entry.id   b94fbf8836b82dfaaa3e34a9e8be4080
#
_cell.length_a   1.000
_cell.length_b   1.000
_cell.length_c   1.000
_cell.angle_alpha   90.00
_cell.angle_beta   90.00
_cell.angle_gamma   90.00
#
_symmetry.space_group_name_H-M   'P 1'
#
loop_
_entity.id
_entity.type
_entity.pdbx_description
1 polymer ?
#
loop_
_entity_poly.entity_id
_entity_poly.type
_entity_poly.pdbx_seq_one_letter_code
_entity_poly.pdbx_strand_id
1 'polypeptide(L)'
;MSREVNRRAFLARSTAVAAGVTLAAQAVPVSAATRKPTVTVPDVDVREAARKDPAEATLAEAAVLMRRGRLKAVDLVQAHLDRINKYDATYQAFAVVVGDQALAAAGKADRGEGKRGPLSGIPLCIKDNYFTNGIATRANSFIFADFVPDEDATAVARLKAAGGIVLGKGQMGPLATTRATTPNGTITTVNAWTPNDPSTDPGGSSTGPACAVAARMATSSIGTQTGGSITAPSNQQNLTGLKPTMGRTSIHGVIPLSFTRDHSGPLARDAMDAALMLAVLAGPDPNDPRTLGLPAVPDLIRSATPVVSSGGKVRLRRATRIGVPADYLGSASGDVLSVRKTFLDKLAGVSGATLVDVTYPDDWALLTGTFNAIRLSERTEPFRHWLRADLTSFGVSLLTWLQGLMLSGDEWITGQRAKNHLLREVLDGVLSSCDVLLQTGPVPFDILGLPEIAFPIGFDSAQVPVGAILGGGPYEEDRLLEVAAAYQAVTDWHLRRPTDPAVAKLRSLTAEP
;
A
#
# COMPACT_ATOMS: atom_id res chain seq x y z
N MET A 1 -39.27 -0.97 -17.27
CA MET A 1 -38.72 -2.25 -16.79
C MET A 1 -37.22 -2.06 -16.63
N SER A 2 -36.79 -1.66 -15.44
CA SER A 2 -35.37 -1.51 -15.10
C SER A 2 -34.75 -2.89 -14.92
N ARG A 3 -33.91 -3.32 -15.84
CA ARG A 3 -33.03 -4.45 -15.59
C ARG A 3 -32.04 -4.05 -14.51
N GLU A 4 -32.21 -4.58 -13.31
CA GLU A 4 -31.15 -4.54 -12.28
C GLU A 4 -29.87 -5.05 -12.93
N VAL A 5 -28.91 -4.15 -13.11
CA VAL A 5 -27.58 -4.52 -13.57
C VAL A 5 -26.94 -5.28 -12.43
N ASN A 6 -26.79 -6.58 -12.62
CA ASN A 6 -26.16 -7.44 -11.66
C ASN A 6 -24.68 -6.98 -11.46
N ARG A 7 -24.40 -6.35 -10.31
CA ARG A 7 -23.07 -5.85 -9.92
C ARG A 7 -21.98 -6.92 -10.01
N ARG A 8 -22.35 -8.21 -9.82
CA ARG A 8 -21.47 -9.37 -10.06
C ARG A 8 -21.05 -9.51 -11.52
N ALA A 9 -21.99 -9.29 -12.46
CA ALA A 9 -21.67 -9.35 -13.89
C ALA A 9 -20.78 -8.21 -14.38
N PHE A 10 -20.83 -7.04 -13.70
CA PHE A 10 -19.92 -5.93 -13.97
C PHE A 10 -18.47 -6.28 -13.62
N LEU A 11 -18.28 -6.79 -12.41
CA LEU A 11 -16.93 -7.07 -11.90
C LEU A 11 -16.33 -8.32 -12.56
N ALA A 12 -17.14 -9.33 -12.89
CA ALA A 12 -16.73 -10.47 -13.70
C ALA A 12 -16.36 -10.06 -15.15
N ARG A 13 -17.00 -9.03 -15.72
CA ARG A 13 -16.66 -8.53 -17.06
C ARG A 13 -15.39 -7.70 -17.09
N SER A 14 -15.06 -6.98 -16.02
CA SER A 14 -13.78 -6.27 -15.91
C SER A 14 -12.57 -7.22 -15.87
N THR A 15 -12.78 -8.47 -15.41
CA THR A 15 -11.77 -9.53 -15.46
C THR A 15 -11.82 -10.36 -16.75
N ALA A 16 -12.98 -10.48 -17.41
CA ALA A 16 -13.17 -11.35 -18.59
C ALA A 16 -12.76 -10.73 -19.93
N VAL A 17 -12.70 -9.39 -20.05
CA VAL A 17 -12.25 -8.71 -21.28
C VAL A 17 -10.76 -8.93 -21.56
N ALA A 18 -9.97 -9.36 -20.57
CA ALA A 18 -8.58 -9.74 -20.75
C ALA A 18 -8.39 -11.14 -21.41
N ALA A 19 -9.45 -11.94 -21.51
CA ALA A 19 -9.38 -13.32 -22.04
C ALA A 19 -9.56 -13.45 -23.56
N GLY A 20 -9.70 -12.33 -24.29
CA GLY A 20 -9.99 -12.31 -25.74
C GLY A 20 -8.80 -12.44 -26.69
N VAL A 21 -7.59 -12.63 -26.21
CA VAL A 21 -6.41 -12.91 -27.06
C VAL A 21 -5.97 -14.35 -26.80
N THR A 22 -6.62 -15.30 -27.48
CA THR A 22 -6.11 -16.66 -27.61
C THR A 22 -4.87 -16.65 -28.54
N LEU A 23 -3.72 -16.41 -27.97
CA LEU A 23 -2.47 -16.94 -28.50
C LEU A 23 -2.47 -18.44 -28.18
N ALA A 24 -2.45 -19.28 -29.23
CA ALA A 24 -2.19 -20.71 -29.08
C ALA A 24 -0.79 -20.87 -28.47
N ALA A 25 -0.71 -20.83 -27.15
CA ALA A 25 0.48 -21.23 -26.42
C ALA A 25 0.48 -22.76 -26.42
N GLN A 26 1.44 -23.35 -27.11
CA GLN A 26 1.81 -24.74 -26.91
C GLN A 26 1.98 -24.93 -25.41
N ALA A 27 1.23 -25.87 -24.84
CA ALA A 27 1.29 -26.20 -23.44
C ALA A 27 2.68 -26.69 -23.08
N VAL A 28 3.52 -25.81 -22.58
CA VAL A 28 4.71 -26.19 -21.83
C VAL A 28 4.16 -26.74 -20.51
N PRO A 29 4.48 -27.99 -20.12
CA PRO A 29 4.00 -28.51 -18.85
C PRO A 29 4.55 -27.65 -17.72
N VAL A 30 3.71 -26.82 -17.11
CA VAL A 30 4.03 -26.11 -15.87
C VAL A 30 4.00 -27.14 -14.74
N SER A 31 5.03 -27.95 -14.68
CA SER A 31 5.33 -28.78 -13.52
C SER A 31 6.41 -28.07 -12.70
N ALA A 32 5.99 -27.06 -11.99
CA ALA A 32 6.65 -26.65 -10.78
C ALA A 32 5.52 -26.25 -9.84
N ALA A 33 5.10 -27.19 -9.02
CA ALA A 33 4.44 -26.88 -7.76
C ALA A 33 5.42 -25.99 -7.00
N THR A 34 5.34 -24.67 -7.19
CA THR A 34 6.12 -23.70 -6.43
C THR A 34 5.69 -23.85 -4.98
N ARG A 35 6.47 -24.56 -4.19
CA ARG A 35 6.34 -24.53 -2.73
C ARG A 35 6.21 -23.05 -2.37
N LYS A 36 5.08 -22.67 -1.77
CA LYS A 36 4.97 -21.34 -1.16
C LYS A 36 6.18 -21.18 -0.24
N PRO A 37 6.94 -20.10 -0.37
CA PRO A 37 8.07 -19.88 0.51
C PRO A 37 7.58 -19.96 1.95
N THR A 38 8.26 -20.73 2.78
CA THR A 38 7.96 -20.79 4.21
C THR A 38 8.35 -19.43 4.77
N VAL A 39 7.35 -18.59 5.09
CA VAL A 39 7.59 -17.28 5.69
C VAL A 39 8.12 -17.52 7.10
N THR A 40 9.43 -17.35 7.28
CA THR A 40 10.07 -17.39 8.58
C THR A 40 9.84 -16.05 9.28
N VAL A 41 9.39 -16.09 10.53
CA VAL A 41 9.27 -14.86 11.33
C VAL A 41 10.66 -14.46 11.83
N PRO A 42 11.00 -13.16 11.77
CA PRO A 42 12.32 -12.65 12.13
C PRO A 42 12.66 -12.85 13.60
N ASP A 43 13.94 -12.71 13.93
CA ASP A 43 14.40 -12.64 15.30
C ASP A 43 14.04 -11.27 15.91
N VAL A 44 13.43 -11.28 17.09
CA VAL A 44 12.92 -10.10 17.80
C VAL A 44 13.36 -10.19 19.26
N ASP A 45 13.72 -9.05 19.88
CA ASP A 45 13.91 -9.01 21.33
C ASP A 45 12.56 -9.18 22.05
N VAL A 46 12.28 -10.44 22.39
CA VAL A 46 11.02 -10.84 23.07
C VAL A 46 10.85 -10.16 24.42
N ARG A 47 11.93 -9.81 25.14
CA ARG A 47 11.85 -9.19 26.47
C ARG A 47 11.44 -7.72 26.34
N GLU A 48 12.01 -7.03 25.38
CA GLU A 48 11.66 -5.63 25.10
C GLU A 48 10.24 -5.54 24.53
N ALA A 49 9.93 -6.33 23.50
CA ALA A 49 8.62 -6.35 22.87
C ALA A 49 7.48 -6.66 23.85
N ALA A 50 7.69 -7.59 24.79
CA ALA A 50 6.68 -7.96 25.81
C ALA A 50 6.42 -6.89 26.88
N ARG A 51 7.18 -5.81 26.92
CA ARG A 51 6.96 -4.67 27.85
C ARG A 51 6.15 -3.56 27.22
N LYS A 52 5.96 -3.57 25.90
CA LYS A 52 5.19 -2.57 25.16
C LYS A 52 3.69 -2.76 25.40
N ASP A 53 2.91 -1.68 25.28
CA ASP A 53 1.49 -1.78 25.04
C ASP A 53 1.27 -2.68 23.80
N PRO A 54 0.32 -3.63 23.81
CA PRO A 54 0.07 -4.49 22.67
C PRO A 54 -0.10 -3.73 21.34
N ALA A 55 -0.78 -2.57 21.34
CA ALA A 55 -0.96 -1.75 20.15
C ALA A 55 0.36 -1.14 19.61
N GLU A 56 1.40 -1.03 20.44
CA GLU A 56 2.72 -0.54 20.06
C GLU A 56 3.62 -1.64 19.47
N ALA A 57 3.25 -2.92 19.59
CA ALA A 57 4.01 -4.00 18.98
C ALA A 57 3.96 -3.91 17.45
N THR A 58 5.11 -4.03 16.77
CA THR A 58 5.14 -4.18 15.30
C THR A 58 4.51 -5.52 14.90
N LEU A 59 4.21 -5.71 13.61
CA LEU A 59 3.67 -7.00 13.15
C LEU A 59 4.66 -8.14 13.47
N ALA A 60 5.95 -7.91 13.24
CA ALA A 60 6.99 -8.89 13.54
C ALA A 60 7.04 -9.22 15.05
N GLU A 61 7.02 -8.21 15.90
CA GLU A 61 7.00 -8.37 17.37
C GLU A 61 5.76 -9.14 17.82
N ALA A 62 4.57 -8.71 17.39
CA ALA A 62 3.30 -9.34 17.75
C ALA A 62 3.28 -10.82 17.32
N ALA A 63 3.70 -11.12 16.08
CA ALA A 63 3.76 -12.50 15.57
C ALA A 63 4.73 -13.39 16.38
N VAL A 64 5.86 -12.86 16.81
CA VAL A 64 6.82 -13.60 17.67
C VAL A 64 6.26 -13.79 19.08
N LEU A 65 5.69 -12.74 19.69
CA LEU A 65 5.10 -12.82 21.02
C LEU A 65 3.97 -13.84 21.09
N MET A 66 3.08 -13.88 20.09
CA MET A 66 2.00 -14.86 20.01
C MET A 66 2.52 -16.30 19.89
N ARG A 67 3.52 -16.54 19.01
CA ARG A 67 4.14 -17.86 18.89
C ARG A 67 4.81 -18.33 20.18
N ARG A 68 5.32 -17.41 20.98
CA ARG A 68 5.94 -17.67 22.29
C ARG A 68 4.93 -17.72 23.43
N GLY A 69 3.62 -17.56 23.15
CA GLY A 69 2.56 -17.51 24.17
C GLY A 69 2.66 -16.33 25.13
N ARG A 70 3.33 -15.22 24.70
CA ARG A 70 3.55 -14.01 25.52
C ARG A 70 2.54 -12.90 25.20
N LEU A 71 1.75 -13.05 24.14
CA LEU A 71 0.67 -12.15 23.74
C LEU A 71 -0.48 -13.03 23.22
N LYS A 72 -1.71 -12.71 23.63
CA LYS A 72 -2.92 -13.31 23.07
C LYS A 72 -3.46 -12.46 21.92
N ALA A 73 -4.07 -13.11 20.94
CA ALA A 73 -4.71 -12.42 19.84
C ALA A 73 -5.87 -11.54 20.30
N VAL A 74 -6.65 -12.01 21.29
CA VAL A 74 -7.74 -11.21 21.89
C VAL A 74 -7.19 -9.93 22.51
N ASP A 75 -6.08 -9.98 23.25
CA ASP A 75 -5.51 -8.79 23.90
C ASP A 75 -5.03 -7.77 22.86
N LEU A 76 -4.40 -8.22 21.78
CA LEU A 76 -3.94 -7.33 20.70
C LEU A 76 -5.12 -6.69 19.95
N VAL A 77 -6.13 -7.49 19.58
CA VAL A 77 -7.33 -7.00 18.90
C VAL A 77 -8.07 -6.01 19.77
N GLN A 78 -8.24 -6.31 21.08
CA GLN A 78 -8.90 -5.41 22.02
C GLN A 78 -8.14 -4.08 22.15
N ALA A 79 -6.81 -4.12 22.29
CA ALA A 79 -6.00 -2.90 22.36
C ALA A 79 -6.20 -1.97 21.14
N HIS A 80 -6.28 -2.54 19.94
CA HIS A 80 -6.59 -1.74 18.75
C HIS A 80 -8.02 -1.24 18.72
N LEU A 81 -9.01 -2.05 19.12
CA LEU A 81 -10.42 -1.62 19.19
C LEU A 81 -10.62 -0.51 20.23
N ASP A 82 -9.94 -0.57 21.37
CA ASP A 82 -9.97 0.49 22.38
C ASP A 82 -9.44 1.80 21.81
N ARG A 83 -8.38 1.75 21.01
CA ARG A 83 -7.85 2.94 20.32
C ARG A 83 -8.81 3.44 19.24
N ILE A 84 -9.42 2.56 18.45
CA ILE A 84 -10.45 2.93 17.47
C ILE A 84 -11.61 3.65 18.18
N ASN A 85 -12.17 3.05 19.22
CA ASN A 85 -13.27 3.63 19.97
C ASN A 85 -12.92 5.00 20.58
N LYS A 86 -11.67 5.18 20.99
CA LYS A 86 -11.21 6.40 21.64
C LYS A 86 -10.88 7.52 20.66
N TYR A 87 -10.32 7.21 19.51
CA TYR A 87 -9.68 8.20 18.65
C TYR A 87 -10.22 8.28 17.22
N ASP A 88 -10.95 7.27 16.72
CA ASP A 88 -11.36 7.27 15.32
C ASP A 88 -12.42 8.33 15.00
N ALA A 89 -13.14 8.83 15.99
CA ALA A 89 -14.01 10.01 15.84
C ALA A 89 -13.22 11.25 15.37
N THR A 90 -11.92 11.35 15.74
CA THR A 90 -11.03 12.42 15.28
C THR A 90 -10.33 12.03 13.99
N TYR A 91 -9.74 10.83 13.93
CA TYR A 91 -8.95 10.41 12.78
C TYR A 91 -9.78 10.05 11.55
N GLN A 92 -10.97 9.50 11.72
CA GLN A 92 -11.86 9.01 10.68
C GLN A 92 -11.14 8.06 9.70
N ALA A 93 -10.33 7.16 10.25
CA ALA A 93 -9.54 6.22 9.45
C ALA A 93 -10.36 5.04 8.94
N PHE A 94 -11.47 4.69 9.61
CA PHE A 94 -12.30 3.55 9.25
C PHE A 94 -13.63 3.97 8.60
N ALA A 95 -13.98 3.32 7.50
CA ALA A 95 -15.30 3.36 6.89
C ALA A 95 -16.27 2.36 7.55
N VAL A 96 -15.74 1.21 7.99
CA VAL A 96 -16.47 0.14 8.67
C VAL A 96 -15.53 -0.53 9.68
N VAL A 97 -15.99 -0.73 10.91
CA VAL A 97 -15.31 -1.52 11.95
C VAL A 97 -16.12 -2.78 12.23
N VAL A 98 -15.46 -3.94 12.29
CA VAL A 98 -16.10 -5.25 12.53
C VAL A 98 -15.58 -5.88 13.84
N GLY A 99 -15.61 -5.09 14.93
CA GLY A 99 -14.99 -5.43 16.21
C GLY A 99 -15.41 -6.79 16.78
N ASP A 100 -16.73 -7.10 16.82
CA ASP A 100 -17.23 -8.37 17.36
C ASP A 100 -16.72 -9.57 16.54
N GLN A 101 -16.71 -9.44 15.20
CA GLN A 101 -16.17 -10.48 14.32
C GLN A 101 -14.66 -10.66 14.53
N ALA A 102 -13.93 -9.55 14.72
CA ALA A 102 -12.49 -9.55 14.97
C ALA A 102 -12.17 -10.24 16.31
N LEU A 103 -12.88 -9.91 17.38
CA LEU A 103 -12.72 -10.55 18.69
C LEU A 103 -13.07 -12.04 18.67
N ALA A 104 -14.14 -12.41 17.96
CA ALA A 104 -14.49 -13.81 17.78
C ALA A 104 -13.40 -14.59 17.03
N ALA A 105 -12.81 -13.98 15.98
CA ALA A 105 -11.70 -14.58 15.25
C ALA A 105 -10.42 -14.68 16.12
N ALA A 106 -10.13 -13.67 16.92
CA ALA A 106 -9.01 -13.67 17.87
C ALA A 106 -9.16 -14.78 18.93
N GLY A 107 -10.35 -14.95 19.50
CA GLY A 107 -10.65 -16.04 20.42
C GLY A 107 -10.43 -17.42 19.80
N LYS A 108 -10.82 -17.62 18.54
CA LYS A 108 -10.51 -18.87 17.79
C LYS A 108 -9.00 -19.07 17.61
N ALA A 109 -8.28 -18.00 17.27
CA ALA A 109 -6.82 -18.06 17.11
C ALA A 109 -6.12 -18.48 18.43
N ASP A 110 -6.53 -17.89 19.56
CA ASP A 110 -5.97 -18.20 20.89
C ASP A 110 -6.26 -19.65 21.34
N ARG A 111 -7.40 -20.23 20.95
CA ARG A 111 -7.70 -21.65 21.19
C ARG A 111 -7.05 -22.60 20.18
N GLY A 112 -6.34 -22.06 19.18
CA GLY A 112 -5.73 -22.86 18.13
C GLY A 112 -6.69 -23.40 17.08
N GLU A 113 -7.93 -22.91 17.05
CA GLU A 113 -8.98 -23.29 16.10
C GLU A 113 -8.93 -22.49 14.78
N GLY A 114 -8.16 -21.38 14.77
CA GLY A 114 -8.01 -20.50 13.61
C GLY A 114 -6.99 -21.03 12.58
N LYS A 115 -6.89 -20.30 11.46
CA LYS A 115 -5.84 -20.55 10.46
C LYS A 115 -4.48 -20.22 11.09
N ARG A 116 -3.52 -21.13 10.92
CA ARG A 116 -2.15 -20.95 11.40
C ARG A 116 -1.25 -20.49 10.26
N GLY A 117 -0.51 -19.41 10.51
CA GLY A 117 0.38 -18.83 9.50
C GLY A 117 1.22 -17.70 10.10
N PRO A 118 1.96 -16.99 9.25
CA PRO A 118 2.84 -15.90 9.71
C PRO A 118 2.06 -14.72 10.32
N LEU A 119 0.78 -14.56 10.00
CA LEU A 119 -0.09 -13.49 10.50
C LEU A 119 -1.12 -13.98 11.54
N SER A 120 -0.90 -15.15 12.16
CA SER A 120 -1.87 -15.70 13.12
C SER A 120 -2.18 -14.72 14.24
N GLY A 121 -3.45 -14.28 14.34
CA GLY A 121 -3.92 -13.36 15.36
C GLY A 121 -3.63 -11.87 15.08
N ILE A 122 -3.02 -11.52 13.96
CA ILE A 122 -2.64 -10.13 13.63
C ILE A 122 -3.84 -9.34 13.09
N PRO A 123 -4.24 -8.23 13.75
CA PRO A 123 -5.33 -7.36 13.30
C PRO A 123 -4.89 -6.40 12.19
N LEU A 124 -5.67 -6.37 11.11
CA LEU A 124 -5.38 -5.67 9.88
C LEU A 124 -6.49 -4.70 9.46
N CYS A 125 -6.13 -3.54 8.92
CA CYS A 125 -7.02 -2.64 8.22
C CYS A 125 -6.95 -2.92 6.71
N ILE A 126 -8.11 -3.06 6.06
CA ILE A 126 -8.24 -3.37 4.64
C ILE A 126 -8.81 -2.14 3.91
N LYS A 127 -8.13 -1.62 2.90
CA LYS A 127 -8.67 -0.48 2.12
C LYS A 127 -10.06 -0.82 1.56
N ASP A 128 -10.95 0.16 1.53
CA ASP A 128 -12.37 -0.06 1.26
C ASP A 128 -12.70 -0.39 -0.22
N ASN A 129 -11.71 -0.55 -1.07
CA ASN A 129 -11.91 -1.06 -2.43
C ASN A 129 -11.62 -2.57 -2.61
N TYR A 130 -11.18 -3.28 -1.57
CA TYR A 130 -11.03 -4.73 -1.63
C TYR A 130 -12.32 -5.42 -1.23
N PHE A 131 -12.79 -6.35 -2.02
CA PHE A 131 -13.88 -7.25 -1.64
C PHE A 131 -13.50 -7.96 -0.34
N THR A 132 -14.41 -7.91 0.59
CA THR A 132 -14.28 -8.59 1.88
C THR A 132 -15.62 -9.25 2.16
N ASN A 133 -15.66 -10.57 2.08
CA ASN A 133 -16.89 -11.35 2.19
C ASN A 133 -17.71 -10.94 3.41
N GLY A 134 -18.98 -10.58 3.17
CA GLY A 134 -19.94 -10.19 4.21
C GLY A 134 -19.71 -8.82 4.83
N ILE A 135 -18.73 -8.03 4.35
CA ILE A 135 -18.44 -6.69 4.87
C ILE A 135 -18.64 -5.65 3.77
N ALA A 136 -19.40 -4.60 4.06
CA ALA A 136 -19.67 -3.53 3.11
C ALA A 136 -18.37 -2.99 2.50
N THR A 137 -18.34 -2.87 1.18
CA THR A 137 -17.17 -2.44 0.39
C THR A 137 -17.63 -1.35 -0.58
N ARG A 138 -17.44 -0.09 -0.19
CA ARG A 138 -18.07 1.07 -0.83
C ARG A 138 -17.14 1.83 -1.78
N ALA A 139 -15.83 1.60 -1.69
CA ALA A 139 -14.81 2.42 -2.37
C ALA A 139 -15.07 3.93 -2.21
N ASN A 140 -15.70 4.32 -1.10
CA ASN A 140 -16.13 5.68 -0.79
C ASN A 140 -16.93 6.34 -1.95
N SER A 141 -17.92 5.62 -2.49
CA SER A 141 -18.69 6.04 -3.67
C SER A 141 -20.17 5.72 -3.51
N PHE A 142 -21.03 6.58 -4.05
CA PHE A 142 -22.47 6.34 -4.13
C PHE A 142 -22.80 5.13 -5.01
N ILE A 143 -21.95 4.80 -6.00
CA ILE A 143 -22.12 3.62 -6.88
C ILE A 143 -22.16 2.32 -6.07
N PHE A 144 -21.35 2.23 -5.03
CA PHE A 144 -21.20 1.03 -4.20
C PHE A 144 -21.76 1.18 -2.79
N ALA A 145 -22.64 2.16 -2.54
CA ALA A 145 -23.14 2.49 -1.19
C ALA A 145 -23.68 1.26 -0.42
N ASP A 146 -24.39 0.37 -1.12
CA ASP A 146 -25.02 -0.82 -0.53
C ASP A 146 -24.31 -2.12 -0.92
N PHE A 147 -23.10 -2.03 -1.47
CA PHE A 147 -22.42 -3.21 -1.96
C PHE A 147 -21.75 -4.00 -0.82
N VAL A 148 -22.20 -5.25 -0.65
CA VAL A 148 -21.60 -6.23 0.26
C VAL A 148 -21.18 -7.43 -0.60
N PRO A 149 -19.86 -7.66 -0.78
CA PRO A 149 -19.38 -8.79 -1.57
C PRO A 149 -19.65 -10.13 -0.85
N ASP A 150 -19.87 -11.17 -1.62
CA ASP A 150 -20.03 -12.55 -1.15
C ASP A 150 -18.76 -13.39 -1.31
N GLU A 151 -17.67 -12.75 -1.71
CA GLU A 151 -16.33 -13.31 -1.82
C GLU A 151 -15.27 -12.36 -1.30
N ASP A 152 -14.11 -12.89 -0.98
CA ASP A 152 -12.93 -12.09 -0.66
C ASP A 152 -12.12 -11.81 -1.92
N ALA A 153 -11.56 -10.61 -2.04
CA ALA A 153 -10.45 -10.37 -2.95
C ALA A 153 -9.29 -11.34 -2.65
N THR A 154 -8.56 -11.77 -3.67
CA THR A 154 -7.44 -12.71 -3.49
C THR A 154 -6.46 -12.26 -2.41
N ALA A 155 -6.14 -10.96 -2.36
CA ALA A 155 -5.30 -10.39 -1.32
C ALA A 155 -5.89 -10.61 0.10
N VAL A 156 -7.18 -10.34 0.28
CA VAL A 156 -7.87 -10.54 1.56
C VAL A 156 -7.93 -12.02 1.94
N ALA A 157 -8.27 -12.89 0.99
CA ALA A 157 -8.29 -14.34 1.19
C ALA A 157 -6.92 -14.88 1.65
N ARG A 158 -5.82 -14.38 1.06
CA ARG A 158 -4.46 -14.74 1.47
C ARG A 158 -4.11 -14.29 2.88
N LEU A 159 -4.48 -13.06 3.24
CA LEU A 159 -4.26 -12.54 4.59
C LEU A 159 -5.02 -13.37 5.63
N LYS A 160 -6.30 -13.67 5.38
CA LYS A 160 -7.12 -14.54 6.25
C LYS A 160 -6.55 -15.98 6.31
N ALA A 161 -6.10 -16.53 5.18
CA ALA A 161 -5.48 -17.85 5.13
C ALA A 161 -4.15 -17.92 5.89
N ALA A 162 -3.43 -16.79 6.01
CA ALA A 162 -2.23 -16.65 6.83
C ALA A 162 -2.52 -16.43 8.32
N GLY A 163 -3.79 -16.35 8.72
CA GLY A 163 -4.24 -16.15 10.09
C GLY A 163 -4.49 -14.70 10.47
N GLY A 164 -4.42 -13.76 9.53
CA GLY A 164 -4.73 -12.34 9.73
C GLY A 164 -6.21 -12.12 10.07
N ILE A 165 -6.49 -11.15 10.92
CA ILE A 165 -7.82 -10.78 11.39
C ILE A 165 -8.20 -9.42 10.82
N VAL A 166 -9.33 -9.34 10.12
CA VAL A 166 -9.85 -8.07 9.61
C VAL A 166 -10.49 -7.28 10.76
N LEU A 167 -9.95 -6.08 11.06
CA LEU A 167 -10.55 -5.13 12.02
C LEU A 167 -11.66 -4.31 11.36
N GLY A 168 -11.49 -4.00 10.08
CA GLY A 168 -12.44 -3.14 9.37
C GLY A 168 -11.92 -2.72 8.00
N LYS A 169 -12.73 -1.86 7.36
CA LYS A 169 -12.45 -1.25 6.06
C LYS A 169 -11.92 0.16 6.28
N GLY A 170 -10.71 0.42 5.78
CA GLY A 170 -10.07 1.73 5.90
C GLY A 170 -10.63 2.73 4.89
N GLN A 171 -10.95 3.94 5.38
CA GLN A 171 -11.45 5.03 4.57
C GLN A 171 -10.49 5.39 3.44
N MET A 172 -11.01 5.81 2.30
CA MET A 172 -10.21 6.07 1.12
C MET A 172 -10.76 7.25 0.30
N GLY A 173 -9.96 7.77 -0.60
CA GLY A 173 -10.44 8.74 -1.59
C GLY A 173 -11.51 8.13 -2.50
N PRO A 174 -12.54 8.91 -2.89
CA PRO A 174 -13.63 8.41 -3.72
C PRO A 174 -13.11 7.69 -4.96
N LEU A 175 -13.51 6.42 -5.15
CA LEU A 175 -13.07 5.55 -6.24
C LEU A 175 -11.54 5.56 -6.45
N ALA A 176 -10.76 5.66 -5.38
CA ALA A 176 -9.28 5.65 -5.35
C ALA A 176 -8.59 6.84 -6.07
N THR A 177 -9.24 8.00 -6.20
CA THR A 177 -8.72 9.14 -6.99
C THR A 177 -7.92 10.17 -6.22
N THR A 178 -8.27 10.43 -4.96
CA THR A 178 -7.71 11.52 -4.13
C THR A 178 -7.44 11.06 -2.69
N ARG A 179 -7.11 11.99 -1.78
CA ARG A 179 -7.21 11.74 -0.33
C ARG A 179 -8.65 11.44 0.08
N ALA A 180 -8.84 10.88 1.28
CA ALA A 180 -10.18 10.58 1.78
C ALA A 180 -11.01 11.85 1.99
N THR A 181 -12.17 11.86 1.33
CA THR A 181 -13.27 12.82 1.49
C THR A 181 -14.57 12.04 1.48
N THR A 182 -15.69 12.67 1.84
CA THR A 182 -16.99 12.12 1.46
C THR A 182 -17.11 12.13 -0.07
N PRO A 183 -18.03 11.36 -0.66
CA PRO A 183 -18.31 11.46 -2.10
C PRO A 183 -18.68 12.88 -2.57
N ASN A 184 -19.14 13.75 -1.65
CA ASN A 184 -19.45 15.17 -1.91
C ASN A 184 -18.27 16.12 -1.63
N GLY A 185 -17.07 15.61 -1.31
CA GLY A 185 -15.86 16.40 -1.21
C GLY A 185 -15.50 16.92 0.19
N THR A 186 -16.30 16.65 1.22
CA THR A 186 -15.92 17.00 2.59
C THR A 186 -14.76 16.14 3.07
N ILE A 187 -13.66 16.76 3.54
CA ILE A 187 -12.51 16.05 4.09
C ILE A 187 -12.96 15.18 5.27
N THR A 188 -12.50 13.94 5.28
CA THR A 188 -12.76 12.95 6.36
C THR A 188 -11.47 12.65 7.11
N THR A 189 -10.71 11.65 6.69
CA THR A 189 -9.49 11.22 7.39
C THR A 189 -8.45 12.34 7.44
N VAL A 190 -7.93 12.60 8.64
CA VAL A 190 -6.87 13.59 8.88
C VAL A 190 -5.48 12.94 8.94
N ASN A 191 -4.44 13.76 8.87
CA ASN A 191 -3.08 13.30 9.09
C ASN A 191 -2.90 12.97 10.58
N ALA A 192 -2.39 11.77 10.90
CA ALA A 192 -2.24 11.32 12.28
C ALA A 192 -1.22 12.17 13.08
N TRP A 193 -0.30 12.85 12.41
CA TRP A 193 0.71 13.71 13.04
C TRP A 193 0.18 15.11 13.35
N THR A 194 -0.87 15.52 12.65
CA THR A 194 -1.54 16.83 12.86
C THR A 194 -3.06 16.64 12.95
N PRO A 195 -3.57 15.87 13.92
CA PRO A 195 -4.97 15.43 13.95
C PRO A 195 -5.99 16.59 14.09
N ASN A 196 -5.53 17.75 14.51
CA ASN A 196 -6.38 18.95 14.68
C ASN A 196 -6.30 19.90 13.47
N ASP A 197 -5.48 19.57 12.45
CA ASP A 197 -5.35 20.36 11.23
C ASP A 197 -5.72 19.52 9.99
N PRO A 198 -6.97 19.57 9.54
CA PRO A 198 -7.41 18.83 8.36
C PRO A 198 -6.80 19.35 7.05
N SER A 199 -6.12 20.50 7.05
CA SER A 199 -5.46 21.05 5.86
C SER A 199 -4.17 20.30 5.55
N THR A 200 -3.49 19.74 6.56
CA THR A 200 -2.31 18.90 6.34
C THR A 200 -2.71 17.64 5.57
N ASP A 201 -2.06 17.41 4.43
CA ASP A 201 -2.38 16.27 3.56
C ASP A 201 -1.95 14.94 4.22
N PRO A 202 -2.86 14.00 4.49
CA PRO A 202 -2.53 12.67 4.99
C PRO A 202 -2.03 11.71 3.90
N GLY A 203 -1.97 12.18 2.64
CA GLY A 203 -1.78 11.33 1.48
C GLY A 203 -3.02 10.52 1.12
N GLY A 204 -3.00 9.95 -0.07
CA GLY A 204 -4.13 9.16 -0.58
C GLY A 204 -3.75 8.39 -1.86
N SER A 205 -4.64 7.54 -2.31
CA SER A 205 -6.02 7.26 -1.88
C SER A 205 -6.15 6.24 -0.74
N SER A 206 -5.05 5.59 -0.27
CA SER A 206 -5.09 4.66 0.88
C SER A 206 -4.97 5.42 2.21
N THR A 207 -5.72 6.51 2.36
CA THR A 207 -5.63 7.46 3.47
C THR A 207 -5.91 6.81 4.82
N GLY A 208 -7.06 6.17 4.97
CA GLY A 208 -7.47 5.49 6.19
C GLY A 208 -6.58 4.31 6.56
N PRO A 209 -6.20 3.42 5.62
CA PRO A 209 -5.22 2.37 5.87
C PRO A 209 -3.91 2.88 6.47
N ALA A 210 -3.35 3.97 5.93
CA ALA A 210 -2.15 4.60 6.47
C ALA A 210 -2.39 5.21 7.86
N CYS A 211 -3.45 6.01 8.00
CA CYS A 211 -3.78 6.64 9.27
C CYS A 211 -4.04 5.60 10.38
N ALA A 212 -4.74 4.50 10.10
CA ALA A 212 -5.00 3.43 11.07
C ALA A 212 -3.70 2.81 11.62
N VAL A 213 -2.69 2.60 10.77
CA VAL A 213 -1.39 2.06 11.19
C VAL A 213 -0.57 3.11 11.94
N ALA A 214 -0.50 4.35 11.45
CA ALA A 214 0.22 5.44 12.09
C ALA A 214 -0.33 5.74 13.49
N ALA A 215 -1.66 5.79 13.63
CA ALA A 215 -2.36 6.03 14.90
C ALA A 215 -2.46 4.79 15.79
N ARG A 216 -1.82 3.67 15.46
CA ARG A 216 -1.86 2.42 16.24
C ARG A 216 -3.27 1.84 16.42
N MET A 217 -4.16 2.07 15.46
CA MET A 217 -5.50 1.49 15.39
C MET A 217 -5.54 0.18 14.56
N ALA A 218 -4.44 -0.20 13.95
CA ALA A 218 -4.20 -1.50 13.31
C ALA A 218 -2.70 -1.82 13.35
N THR A 219 -2.34 -3.10 13.36
CA THR A 219 -0.93 -3.52 13.35
C THR A 219 -0.31 -3.25 11.98
N SER A 220 -1.03 -3.53 10.90
CA SER A 220 -0.64 -3.27 9.52
C SER A 220 -1.87 -3.11 8.63
N SER A 221 -1.69 -2.72 7.38
CA SER A 221 -2.78 -2.55 6.42
C SER A 221 -2.38 -2.89 5.00
N ILE A 222 -3.38 -3.02 4.12
CA ILE A 222 -3.18 -3.11 2.67
C ILE A 222 -3.88 -1.97 1.96
N GLY A 223 -3.22 -1.47 0.92
CA GLY A 223 -3.73 -0.43 0.03
C GLY A 223 -3.52 -0.77 -1.44
N THR A 224 -4.02 0.10 -2.30
CA THR A 224 -3.83 0.01 -3.75
C THR A 224 -3.11 1.25 -4.26
N GLN A 225 -2.29 1.09 -5.30
CA GLN A 225 -1.63 2.21 -5.98
C GLN A 225 -1.83 2.15 -7.49
N THR A 226 -2.22 3.29 -8.04
CA THR A 226 -2.33 3.57 -9.47
C THR A 226 -1.47 4.78 -9.87
N GLY A 227 -1.24 5.68 -8.90
CA GLY A 227 -0.48 6.92 -9.06
C GLY A 227 -0.02 7.47 -7.71
N GLY A 228 0.67 6.66 -6.88
CA GLY A 228 1.19 7.08 -5.57
C GLY A 228 0.38 6.68 -4.36
N SER A 229 -0.73 5.95 -4.53
CA SER A 229 -1.70 5.74 -3.43
C SER A 229 -1.28 4.74 -2.33
N ILE A 230 -0.07 4.18 -2.37
CA ILE A 230 0.60 3.49 -1.26
C ILE A 230 1.75 4.36 -0.77
N THR A 231 2.58 4.85 -1.69
CA THR A 231 3.82 5.58 -1.35
C THR A 231 3.54 6.95 -0.75
N ALA A 232 2.59 7.72 -1.30
CA ALA A 232 2.24 9.04 -0.78
C ALA A 232 1.67 9.00 0.66
N PRO A 233 0.61 8.22 0.97
CA PRO A 233 0.12 8.15 2.35
C PRO A 233 1.13 7.53 3.31
N SER A 234 2.02 6.63 2.85
CA SER A 234 3.10 6.13 3.71
C SER A 234 4.09 7.22 4.09
N ASN A 235 4.51 8.05 3.15
CA ASN A 235 5.39 9.19 3.44
C ASN A 235 4.73 10.21 4.38
N GLN A 236 3.46 10.54 4.14
CA GLN A 236 2.73 11.54 4.95
C GLN A 236 2.37 11.04 6.35
N GLN A 237 2.40 9.73 6.58
CA GLN A 237 2.00 9.11 7.85
C GLN A 237 3.18 8.44 8.59
N ASN A 238 4.42 8.68 8.16
CA ASN A 238 5.64 8.09 8.75
C ASN A 238 5.65 6.56 8.71
N LEU A 239 5.26 5.97 7.60
CA LEU A 239 5.17 4.52 7.39
C LEU A 239 6.10 4.04 6.29
N THR A 240 6.30 2.73 6.26
CA THR A 240 6.93 2.02 5.14
C THR A 240 5.83 1.44 4.26
N GLY A 241 5.73 1.94 3.02
CA GLY A 241 4.78 1.47 2.02
C GLY A 241 5.50 0.81 0.86
N LEU A 242 5.11 -0.40 0.51
CA LEU A 242 5.72 -1.14 -0.59
C LEU A 242 4.71 -1.40 -1.71
N LYS A 243 4.91 -0.75 -2.85
CA LYS A 243 4.23 -1.06 -4.10
C LYS A 243 5.08 -2.08 -4.86
N PRO A 244 4.67 -3.33 -4.96
CA PRO A 244 5.47 -4.35 -5.66
C PRO A 244 5.42 -4.16 -7.18
N THR A 245 6.21 -4.93 -7.90
CA THR A 245 6.13 -5.05 -9.36
C THR A 245 4.72 -5.49 -9.78
N MET A 246 4.22 -4.98 -10.89
CA MET A 246 2.91 -5.35 -11.43
C MET A 246 2.80 -6.87 -11.61
N GLY A 247 1.68 -7.43 -11.14
CA GLY A 247 1.43 -8.87 -11.13
C GLY A 247 2.07 -9.63 -9.97
N ARG A 248 3.00 -9.03 -9.19
CA ARG A 248 3.55 -9.69 -7.99
C ARG A 248 2.48 -10.04 -6.97
N THR A 249 1.45 -9.19 -6.90
CA THR A 249 0.23 -9.38 -6.10
C THR A 249 -1.00 -9.30 -6.99
N SER A 250 -2.03 -10.10 -6.71
CA SER A 250 -3.29 -10.08 -7.43
C SER A 250 -4.12 -8.84 -7.08
N ILE A 251 -4.84 -8.31 -8.07
CA ILE A 251 -5.91 -7.31 -7.89
C ILE A 251 -7.30 -7.90 -8.15
N HIS A 252 -7.43 -9.22 -8.25
CA HIS A 252 -8.76 -9.85 -8.35
C HIS A 252 -9.58 -9.52 -7.09
N GLY A 253 -10.83 -9.09 -7.30
CA GLY A 253 -11.72 -8.63 -6.24
C GLY A 253 -11.40 -7.22 -5.71
N VAL A 254 -10.65 -6.42 -6.47
CA VAL A 254 -10.43 -4.99 -6.17
C VAL A 254 -11.32 -4.15 -7.09
N ILE A 255 -12.04 -3.17 -6.53
CA ILE A 255 -12.75 -2.17 -7.34
C ILE A 255 -11.69 -1.37 -8.11
N PRO A 256 -11.69 -1.41 -9.46
CA PRO A 256 -10.57 -0.95 -10.27
C PRO A 256 -10.51 0.57 -10.40
N LEU A 257 -9.29 1.09 -10.62
CA LEU A 257 -9.07 2.43 -11.11
C LEU A 257 -8.41 2.42 -12.50
N SER A 258 -7.34 1.64 -12.71
CA SER A 258 -6.69 1.49 -14.01
C SER A 258 -6.05 0.12 -14.11
N PHE A 259 -6.57 -0.71 -14.99
CA PHE A 259 -6.20 -2.13 -15.10
C PHE A 259 -4.69 -2.38 -15.27
N THR A 260 -4.02 -1.56 -16.10
CA THR A 260 -2.58 -1.72 -16.37
C THR A 260 -1.68 -0.98 -15.37
N ARG A 261 -2.27 -0.37 -14.32
CA ARG A 261 -1.52 0.42 -13.32
C ARG A 261 -1.89 0.09 -11.88
N ASP A 262 -2.99 -0.62 -11.64
CA ASP A 262 -3.39 -0.96 -10.27
C ASP A 262 -2.47 -2.01 -9.66
N HIS A 263 -1.96 -1.71 -8.48
CA HIS A 263 -1.13 -2.57 -7.65
C HIS A 263 -1.76 -2.72 -6.27
N SER A 264 -1.54 -3.85 -5.64
CA SER A 264 -1.89 -4.14 -4.24
C SER A 264 -0.61 -4.26 -3.42
N GLY A 265 -0.54 -3.62 -2.25
CA GLY A 265 0.65 -3.70 -1.42
C GLY A 265 0.44 -3.23 0.02
N PRO A 266 1.39 -3.50 0.92
CA PRO A 266 1.32 -3.17 2.33
C PRO A 266 1.63 -1.70 2.62
N LEU A 267 0.98 -1.19 3.69
CA LEU A 267 1.39 -0.02 4.45
C LEU A 267 1.67 -0.51 5.88
N ALA A 268 2.90 -0.37 6.31
CA ALA A 268 3.44 -1.00 7.51
C ALA A 268 4.32 -0.01 8.30
N ARG A 269 4.73 -0.37 9.51
CA ARG A 269 5.56 0.53 10.34
C ARG A 269 7.01 0.57 9.89
N ASP A 270 7.52 -0.56 9.42
CA ASP A 270 8.91 -0.71 9.00
C ASP A 270 9.07 -1.68 7.82
N ALA A 271 10.30 -1.82 7.33
CA ALA A 271 10.62 -2.68 6.21
C ALA A 271 10.36 -4.16 6.50
N MET A 272 10.52 -4.62 7.74
CA MET A 272 10.27 -6.00 8.12
C MET A 272 8.78 -6.34 8.08
N ASP A 273 7.94 -5.47 8.62
CA ASP A 273 6.49 -5.62 8.59
C ASP A 273 5.98 -5.58 7.13
N ALA A 274 6.52 -4.68 6.29
CA ALA A 274 6.20 -4.63 4.87
C ALA A 274 6.60 -5.92 4.13
N ALA A 275 7.77 -6.49 4.46
CA ALA A 275 8.25 -7.75 3.90
C ALA A 275 7.37 -8.93 4.30
N LEU A 276 6.96 -9.03 5.57
CA LEU A 276 6.04 -10.06 6.06
C LEU A 276 4.69 -10.01 5.34
N MET A 277 4.12 -8.83 5.20
CA MET A 277 2.87 -8.63 4.48
C MET A 277 3.00 -9.01 3.01
N LEU A 278 4.04 -8.53 2.31
CA LEU A 278 4.24 -8.86 0.89
C LEU A 278 4.49 -10.36 0.67
N ALA A 279 5.23 -11.02 1.56
CA ALA A 279 5.46 -12.47 1.47
C ALA A 279 4.16 -13.30 1.53
N VAL A 280 3.14 -12.78 2.22
CA VAL A 280 1.80 -13.41 2.26
C VAL A 280 0.98 -13.07 1.01
N LEU A 281 1.07 -11.82 0.54
CA LEU A 281 0.26 -11.31 -0.58
C LEU A 281 0.73 -11.82 -1.94
N ALA A 282 2.06 -11.99 -2.12
CA ALA A 282 2.67 -12.29 -3.40
C ALA A 282 2.40 -13.73 -3.88
N GLY A 283 2.39 -13.89 -5.20
CA GLY A 283 2.33 -15.19 -5.87
C GLY A 283 1.21 -15.30 -6.92
N PRO A 284 1.19 -16.39 -7.68
CA PRO A 284 0.26 -16.57 -8.80
C PRO A 284 -1.19 -16.69 -8.33
N ASP A 285 -2.10 -16.13 -9.13
CA ASP A 285 -3.55 -16.21 -8.97
C ASP A 285 -4.18 -16.51 -10.33
N PRO A 286 -4.87 -17.66 -10.50
CA PRO A 286 -5.55 -17.98 -11.75
C PRO A 286 -6.62 -16.95 -12.18
N ASN A 287 -7.17 -16.19 -11.21
CA ASN A 287 -8.17 -15.17 -11.46
C ASN A 287 -7.57 -13.83 -11.90
N ASP A 288 -6.25 -13.67 -11.80
CA ASP A 288 -5.52 -12.50 -12.30
C ASP A 288 -4.34 -12.93 -13.18
N PRO A 289 -4.56 -13.02 -14.51
CA PRO A 289 -3.54 -13.50 -15.45
C PRO A 289 -2.21 -12.75 -15.39
N ARG A 290 -2.19 -11.50 -14.89
CA ARG A 290 -0.97 -10.70 -14.76
C ARG A 290 0.01 -11.27 -13.74
N THR A 291 -0.47 -12.18 -12.87
CA THR A 291 0.35 -12.83 -11.83
C THR A 291 1.00 -14.13 -12.30
N LEU A 292 0.67 -14.60 -13.51
CA LEU A 292 1.10 -15.91 -14.00
C LEU A 292 2.44 -15.82 -14.73
N GLY A 293 3.27 -16.86 -14.59
CA GLY A 293 4.55 -16.95 -15.30
C GLY A 293 5.65 -16.00 -14.79
N LEU A 294 5.43 -15.34 -13.65
CA LEU A 294 6.39 -14.41 -13.07
C LEU A 294 7.53 -15.13 -12.32
N PRO A 295 8.69 -14.47 -12.15
CA PRO A 295 9.76 -15.00 -11.32
C PRO A 295 9.29 -15.32 -9.90
N ALA A 296 9.92 -16.31 -9.27
CA ALA A 296 9.67 -16.66 -7.89
C ALA A 296 9.83 -15.46 -6.95
N VAL A 297 9.04 -15.44 -5.87
CA VAL A 297 9.18 -14.41 -4.83
C VAL A 297 10.48 -14.66 -4.08
N PRO A 298 11.39 -13.68 -3.98
CA PRO A 298 12.63 -13.82 -3.24
C PRO A 298 12.38 -13.93 -1.72
N ASP A 299 13.42 -14.22 -0.96
CA ASP A 299 13.35 -14.23 0.51
C ASP A 299 13.33 -12.77 1.04
N LEU A 300 12.11 -12.21 1.09
CA LEU A 300 11.85 -10.83 1.50
C LEU A 300 12.22 -10.59 2.97
N ILE A 301 12.02 -11.60 3.83
CA ILE A 301 12.32 -11.49 5.27
C ILE A 301 13.83 -11.37 5.48
N ARG A 302 14.61 -12.20 4.79
CA ARG A 302 16.06 -12.09 4.80
C ARG A 302 16.52 -10.71 4.32
N SER A 303 15.91 -10.19 3.27
CA SER A 303 16.27 -8.88 2.69
C SER A 303 15.93 -7.73 3.64
N ALA A 304 14.81 -7.81 4.33
CA ALA A 304 14.41 -6.83 5.35
C ALA A 304 15.13 -7.01 6.71
N THR A 305 15.99 -8.04 6.87
CA THR A 305 16.80 -8.20 8.06
C THR A 305 18.12 -7.47 7.88
N PRO A 306 18.42 -6.39 8.64
CA PRO A 306 19.67 -5.66 8.51
C PRO A 306 20.88 -6.56 8.80
N VAL A 307 21.98 -6.32 8.10
CA VAL A 307 23.26 -6.99 8.41
C VAL A 307 24.11 -6.04 9.24
N VAL A 308 24.35 -6.42 10.49
CA VAL A 308 25.16 -5.64 11.43
C VAL A 308 26.43 -6.40 11.74
N SER A 309 27.59 -5.76 11.55
CA SER A 309 28.90 -6.34 11.89
C SER A 309 29.09 -6.41 13.42
N SER A 310 30.07 -7.17 13.89
CA SER A 310 30.45 -7.22 15.31
C SER A 310 30.84 -5.86 15.91
N GLY A 311 31.25 -4.89 15.05
CA GLY A 311 31.52 -3.52 15.43
C GLY A 311 30.33 -2.56 15.33
N GLY A 312 29.08 -3.08 15.16
CA GLY A 312 27.87 -2.27 15.09
C GLY A 312 27.64 -1.56 13.74
N LYS A 313 28.49 -1.77 12.74
CA LYS A 313 28.32 -1.13 11.42
C LYS A 313 27.29 -1.88 10.58
N VAL A 314 26.31 -1.15 10.07
CA VAL A 314 25.30 -1.66 9.14
C VAL A 314 25.89 -1.74 7.74
N ARG A 315 25.57 -2.84 7.03
CA ARG A 315 25.97 -3.03 5.63
C ARG A 315 24.85 -3.63 4.80
N LEU A 316 24.86 -3.33 3.52
CA LEU A 316 24.03 -4.02 2.53
C LEU A 316 24.63 -5.42 2.24
N ARG A 317 23.78 -6.40 1.95
CA ARG A 317 24.19 -7.75 1.51
C ARG A 317 24.79 -7.73 0.10
N ARG A 318 24.24 -6.85 -0.73
CA ARG A 318 24.66 -6.58 -2.11
C ARG A 318 25.15 -5.14 -2.17
N ALA A 319 26.32 -4.92 -2.77
CA ALA A 319 26.71 -3.56 -3.14
C ALA A 319 25.62 -2.96 -4.02
N THR A 320 25.14 -1.77 -3.68
CA THR A 320 23.99 -1.14 -4.34
C THR A 320 24.33 0.30 -4.69
N ARG A 321 24.23 0.60 -5.99
CA ARG A 321 24.33 1.97 -6.52
C ARG A 321 22.95 2.61 -6.39
N ILE A 322 22.88 3.72 -5.66
CA ILE A 322 21.65 4.45 -5.39
C ILE A 322 21.68 5.71 -6.25
N GLY A 323 20.84 5.76 -7.26
CA GLY A 323 20.72 6.89 -8.17
C GLY A 323 20.10 8.09 -7.49
N VAL A 324 20.76 9.23 -7.59
CA VAL A 324 20.30 10.52 -7.08
C VAL A 324 20.11 11.45 -8.26
N PRO A 325 18.88 11.66 -8.73
CA PRO A 325 18.65 12.61 -9.81
C PRO A 325 18.76 14.04 -9.32
N ALA A 326 19.12 14.95 -10.22
CA ALA A 326 19.36 16.37 -9.89
C ALA A 326 18.14 17.05 -9.25
N ASP A 327 16.92 16.66 -9.64
CA ASP A 327 15.67 17.17 -9.08
C ASP A 327 15.38 16.67 -7.65
N TYR A 328 16.06 15.64 -7.17
CA TYR A 328 15.85 15.12 -5.81
C TYR A 328 16.17 16.17 -4.74
N LEU A 329 17.25 16.91 -4.89
CA LEU A 329 17.56 18.07 -4.04
C LEU A 329 17.02 19.37 -4.63
N GLY A 330 17.04 19.53 -5.95
CA GLY A 330 16.65 20.75 -6.64
C GLY A 330 15.17 21.12 -6.51
N SER A 331 14.30 20.14 -6.31
CA SER A 331 12.85 20.36 -6.07
C SER A 331 12.50 20.63 -4.61
N ALA A 332 13.47 20.53 -3.69
CA ALA A 332 13.25 20.69 -2.25
C ALA A 332 13.76 22.05 -1.76
N SER A 333 13.10 22.60 -0.74
CA SER A 333 13.51 23.83 -0.06
C SER A 333 13.31 23.70 1.45
N GLY A 334 13.87 24.65 2.22
CA GLY A 334 13.70 24.71 3.67
C GLY A 334 14.05 23.40 4.38
N ASP A 335 13.16 22.98 5.27
CA ASP A 335 13.35 21.79 6.10
C ASP A 335 13.43 20.50 5.28
N VAL A 336 12.62 20.37 4.23
CA VAL A 336 12.63 19.18 3.36
C VAL A 336 13.99 19.00 2.70
N LEU A 337 14.63 20.08 2.24
CA LEU A 337 15.98 20.04 1.68
C LEU A 337 17.01 19.59 2.73
N SER A 338 16.90 20.11 3.95
CA SER A 338 17.79 19.73 5.06
C SER A 338 17.64 18.24 5.42
N VAL A 339 16.40 17.76 5.51
CA VAL A 339 16.10 16.34 5.78
C VAL A 339 16.63 15.45 4.66
N ARG A 340 16.44 15.81 3.39
CA ARG A 340 16.96 15.04 2.25
C ARG A 340 18.50 14.99 2.23
N LYS A 341 19.18 16.06 2.54
CA LYS A 341 20.66 16.07 2.67
C LYS A 341 21.12 15.14 3.78
N THR A 342 20.53 15.24 4.97
CA THR A 342 20.82 14.36 6.11
C THR A 342 20.55 12.90 5.78
N PHE A 343 19.49 12.61 5.04
CA PHE A 343 19.18 11.28 4.56
C PHE A 343 20.28 10.73 3.65
N LEU A 344 20.73 11.50 2.66
CA LEU A 344 21.81 11.08 1.76
C LEU A 344 23.11 10.82 2.51
N ASP A 345 23.48 11.70 3.47
CA ASP A 345 24.68 11.52 4.29
C ASP A 345 24.62 10.22 5.13
N LYS A 346 23.46 9.94 5.75
CA LYS A 346 23.25 8.70 6.51
C LYS A 346 23.30 7.48 5.63
N LEU A 347 22.68 7.54 4.45
CA LEU A 347 22.65 6.44 3.50
C LEU A 347 24.03 6.14 2.92
N ALA A 348 24.82 7.16 2.60
CA ALA A 348 26.21 7.03 2.17
C ALA A 348 27.11 6.41 3.26
N GLY A 349 26.73 6.53 4.53
CA GLY A 349 27.40 5.87 5.65
C GLY A 349 27.14 4.37 5.79
N VAL A 350 26.13 3.84 5.10
CA VAL A 350 25.82 2.41 5.08
C VAL A 350 26.83 1.69 4.18
N SER A 351 27.55 0.73 4.72
CA SER A 351 28.56 0.00 3.95
C SER A 351 27.93 -0.77 2.78
N GLY A 352 28.48 -0.59 1.58
CA GLY A 352 27.97 -1.19 0.35
C GLY A 352 26.91 -0.33 -0.36
N ALA A 353 26.50 0.81 0.20
CA ALA A 353 25.73 1.81 -0.51
C ALA A 353 26.67 2.80 -1.21
N THR A 354 26.38 3.12 -2.47
CA THR A 354 27.11 4.11 -3.25
C THR A 354 26.10 5.05 -3.90
N LEU A 355 26.17 6.34 -3.57
CA LEU A 355 25.34 7.34 -4.24
C LEU A 355 25.96 7.66 -5.61
N VAL A 356 25.13 7.68 -6.64
CA VAL A 356 25.54 7.99 -8.02
C VAL A 356 24.60 9.04 -8.62
N ASP A 357 25.15 10.04 -9.28
CA ASP A 357 24.35 11.01 -10.00
C ASP A 357 23.64 10.36 -11.20
N VAL A 358 22.37 10.71 -11.39
CA VAL A 358 21.55 10.22 -12.49
C VAL A 358 21.02 11.40 -13.29
N THR A 359 21.17 11.30 -14.60
CA THR A 359 20.56 12.23 -15.56
C THR A 359 19.39 11.55 -16.23
N TYR A 360 18.26 12.23 -16.29
CA TYR A 360 17.10 11.75 -17.04
C TYR A 360 17.26 12.00 -18.54
N PRO A 361 16.66 11.18 -19.40
CA PRO A 361 16.56 11.43 -20.83
C PRO A 361 15.93 12.80 -21.14
N ASP A 362 16.30 13.41 -22.27
CA ASP A 362 15.83 14.75 -22.65
C ASP A 362 14.30 14.83 -22.81
N ASP A 363 13.67 13.74 -23.24
CA ASP A 363 12.21 13.64 -23.43
C ASP A 363 11.46 13.14 -22.18
N TRP A 364 12.14 13.01 -21.04
CA TRP A 364 11.58 12.51 -19.78
C TRP A 364 10.28 13.20 -19.36
N ALA A 365 10.24 14.53 -19.39
CA ALA A 365 9.08 15.31 -19.00
C ALA A 365 7.89 15.05 -19.96
N LEU A 366 8.15 14.93 -21.25
CA LEU A 366 7.12 14.62 -22.24
C LEU A 366 6.59 13.20 -22.03
N LEU A 367 7.48 12.23 -21.90
CA LEU A 367 7.12 10.82 -21.71
C LEU A 367 6.34 10.62 -20.41
N THR A 368 6.78 11.19 -19.31
CA THR A 368 6.07 11.07 -18.02
C THR A 368 4.74 11.82 -17.99
N GLY A 369 4.55 12.86 -18.81
CA GLY A 369 3.31 13.63 -18.91
C GLY A 369 2.22 13.00 -19.79
N THR A 370 2.56 12.13 -20.74
CA THR A 370 1.60 11.61 -21.76
C THR A 370 0.71 10.45 -21.27
N PHE A 371 0.88 9.94 -20.07
CA PHE A 371 0.21 8.71 -19.61
C PHE A 371 -1.21 8.91 -19.08
N ASN A 372 -1.72 10.13 -19.06
CA ASN A 372 -3.11 10.35 -18.66
C ASN A 372 -4.11 9.65 -19.59
N ALA A 373 -3.81 9.54 -20.89
CA ALA A 373 -4.65 8.83 -21.84
C ALA A 373 -4.92 7.38 -21.43
N ILE A 374 -3.87 6.64 -21.00
CA ILE A 374 -4.03 5.26 -20.51
C ILE A 374 -4.93 5.24 -19.27
N ARG A 375 -4.56 6.00 -18.23
CA ARG A 375 -5.27 6.00 -16.96
C ARG A 375 -6.73 6.43 -17.08
N LEU A 376 -7.01 7.47 -17.87
CA LEU A 376 -8.36 8.02 -18.01
C LEU A 376 -9.26 7.07 -18.80
N SER A 377 -8.76 6.45 -19.88
CA SER A 377 -9.51 5.46 -20.65
C SER A 377 -9.85 4.22 -19.81
N GLU A 378 -8.85 3.66 -19.12
CA GLU A 378 -9.01 2.47 -18.30
C GLU A 378 -9.87 2.72 -17.05
N ARG A 379 -9.84 3.93 -16.49
CA ARG A 379 -10.73 4.35 -15.40
C ARG A 379 -12.18 4.38 -15.84
N THR A 380 -12.45 4.92 -17.02
CA THR A 380 -13.79 5.19 -17.50
C THR A 380 -14.48 3.93 -18.03
N GLU A 381 -13.72 3.03 -18.66
CA GLU A 381 -14.26 1.84 -19.31
C GLU A 381 -15.16 1.00 -18.40
N PRO A 382 -14.73 0.57 -17.20
CA PRO A 382 -15.55 -0.26 -16.32
C PRO A 382 -16.84 0.44 -15.84
N PHE A 383 -16.83 1.77 -15.78
CA PHE A 383 -17.91 2.57 -15.21
C PHE A 383 -18.85 3.20 -16.27
N ARG A 384 -18.67 2.88 -17.57
CA ARG A 384 -19.48 3.46 -18.66
C ARG A 384 -20.98 3.31 -18.46
N HIS A 385 -21.42 2.20 -17.85
CA HIS A 385 -22.83 1.98 -17.60
C HIS A 385 -23.40 3.03 -16.64
N TRP A 386 -22.72 3.28 -15.51
CA TRP A 386 -23.15 4.30 -14.55
C TRP A 386 -23.06 5.71 -15.12
N LEU A 387 -22.01 6.00 -15.90
CA LEU A 387 -21.88 7.29 -16.58
C LEU A 387 -23.04 7.57 -17.56
N ARG A 388 -23.65 6.54 -18.12
CA ARG A 388 -24.83 6.67 -18.97
C ARG A 388 -26.16 6.71 -18.20
N ALA A 389 -26.18 6.13 -17.02
CA ALA A 389 -27.40 5.99 -16.23
C ALA A 389 -27.62 7.18 -15.28
N ASP A 390 -26.57 7.55 -14.52
CA ASP A 390 -26.64 8.60 -13.51
C ASP A 390 -25.25 9.20 -13.19
N LEU A 391 -25.03 10.42 -13.67
CA LEU A 391 -23.78 11.15 -13.45
C LEU A 391 -23.59 11.56 -11.98
N THR A 392 -24.66 11.74 -11.22
CA THR A 392 -24.59 12.20 -9.83
C THR A 392 -23.94 11.17 -8.92
N SER A 393 -23.98 9.89 -9.30
CA SER A 393 -23.37 8.80 -8.55
C SER A 393 -21.83 8.86 -8.47
N PHE A 394 -21.20 9.73 -9.27
CA PHE A 394 -19.74 9.95 -9.24
C PHE A 394 -19.31 11.06 -8.27
N GLY A 395 -20.25 11.85 -7.73
CA GLY A 395 -19.94 12.94 -6.82
C GLY A 395 -18.84 13.88 -7.36
N VAL A 396 -17.91 14.27 -6.51
CA VAL A 396 -16.78 15.16 -6.87
C VAL A 396 -15.81 14.57 -7.89
N SER A 397 -15.85 13.26 -8.12
CA SER A 397 -14.96 12.58 -9.07
C SER A 397 -15.42 12.67 -10.53
N LEU A 398 -16.66 13.13 -10.79
CA LEU A 398 -17.31 13.05 -12.10
C LEU A 398 -16.45 13.55 -13.26
N LEU A 399 -15.83 14.73 -13.12
CA LEU A 399 -15.04 15.32 -14.21
C LEU A 399 -13.94 14.38 -14.70
N THR A 400 -13.27 13.71 -13.78
CA THR A 400 -12.15 12.82 -14.11
C THR A 400 -12.60 11.53 -14.82
N TRP A 401 -13.86 11.12 -14.63
CA TRP A 401 -14.48 10.02 -15.37
C TRP A 401 -14.96 10.44 -16.76
N LEU A 402 -15.52 11.64 -16.89
CA LEU A 402 -15.95 12.19 -18.17
C LEU A 402 -14.77 12.40 -19.13
N GLN A 403 -13.62 12.83 -18.63
CA GLN A 403 -12.42 13.00 -19.45
C GLN A 403 -12.04 11.73 -20.23
N GLY A 404 -12.18 10.55 -19.62
CA GLY A 404 -11.89 9.28 -20.30
C GLY A 404 -12.88 8.92 -21.42
N LEU A 405 -14.10 9.47 -21.39
CA LEU A 405 -15.06 9.30 -22.50
C LEU A 405 -14.69 10.09 -23.76
N MET A 406 -13.86 11.12 -23.59
CA MET A 406 -13.44 12.00 -24.68
C MET A 406 -12.20 11.48 -25.41
N LEU A 407 -11.57 10.44 -24.88
CA LEU A 407 -10.37 9.84 -25.47
C LEU A 407 -10.74 8.76 -26.47
N SER A 408 -10.00 8.77 -27.59
CA SER A 408 -10.13 7.77 -28.65
C SER A 408 -9.25 6.54 -28.40
N GLY A 409 -9.47 5.49 -29.17
CA GLY A 409 -8.63 4.28 -29.09
C GLY A 409 -7.18 4.52 -29.54
N ASP A 410 -6.94 5.43 -30.47
CA ASP A 410 -5.59 5.77 -30.94
C ASP A 410 -4.81 6.59 -29.90
N GLU A 411 -5.44 7.42 -29.08
CA GLU A 411 -4.79 8.09 -27.95
C GLU A 411 -4.34 7.07 -26.90
N TRP A 412 -5.20 6.07 -26.60
CA TRP A 412 -4.81 4.96 -25.71
C TRP A 412 -3.64 4.14 -26.26
N ILE A 413 -3.67 3.79 -27.58
CA ILE A 413 -2.58 3.09 -28.25
C ILE A 413 -1.29 3.91 -28.23
N THR A 414 -1.37 5.22 -28.48
CA THR A 414 -0.23 6.14 -28.40
C THR A 414 0.36 6.17 -27.00
N GLY A 415 -0.48 6.23 -25.97
CA GLY A 415 -0.05 6.13 -24.58
C GLY A 415 0.68 4.81 -24.27
N GLN A 416 0.18 3.66 -24.74
CA GLN A 416 0.84 2.36 -24.57
C GLN A 416 2.20 2.29 -25.28
N ARG A 417 2.33 2.89 -26.48
CA ARG A 417 3.63 2.98 -27.19
C ARG A 417 4.61 3.86 -26.42
N ALA A 418 4.16 5.00 -25.90
CA ALA A 418 4.98 5.87 -25.07
C ALA A 418 5.44 5.17 -23.78
N LYS A 419 4.55 4.39 -23.15
CA LYS A 419 4.90 3.56 -21.99
C LYS A 419 6.04 2.58 -22.30
N ASN A 420 5.96 1.88 -23.44
CA ASN A 420 7.00 0.94 -23.84
C ASN A 420 8.35 1.64 -24.15
N HIS A 421 8.31 2.85 -24.71
CA HIS A 421 9.50 3.65 -24.92
C HIS A 421 10.11 4.07 -23.58
N LEU A 422 9.31 4.65 -22.68
CA LEU A 422 9.76 5.02 -21.34
C LEU A 422 10.34 3.83 -20.55
N LEU A 423 9.75 2.64 -20.70
CA LEU A 423 10.30 1.44 -20.04
C LEU A 423 11.74 1.16 -20.48
N ARG A 424 12.06 1.30 -21.76
CA ARG A 424 13.44 1.17 -22.26
C ARG A 424 14.34 2.24 -21.67
N GLU A 425 13.91 3.50 -21.72
CA GLU A 425 14.69 4.62 -21.17
C GLU A 425 15.00 4.42 -19.67
N VAL A 426 14.07 3.83 -18.92
CA VAL A 426 14.31 3.52 -17.51
C VAL A 426 15.24 2.33 -17.34
N LEU A 427 15.01 1.22 -18.06
CA LEU A 427 15.79 -0.02 -17.88
C LEU A 427 17.20 0.08 -18.45
N ASP A 428 17.32 0.57 -19.69
CA ASP A 428 18.59 0.59 -20.45
C ASP A 428 19.40 1.87 -20.18
N GLY A 429 18.72 2.95 -19.82
CA GLY A 429 19.32 4.25 -19.49
C GLY A 429 19.53 4.41 -17.98
N VAL A 430 18.47 4.77 -17.26
CA VAL A 430 18.55 5.15 -15.83
C VAL A 430 19.08 4.02 -14.95
N LEU A 431 18.46 2.83 -15.02
CA LEU A 431 18.84 1.67 -14.20
C LEU A 431 20.10 0.94 -14.71
N SER A 432 20.70 1.35 -15.82
CA SER A 432 22.05 0.89 -16.20
C SER A 432 23.13 1.56 -15.33
N SER A 433 22.89 2.78 -14.89
CA SER A 433 23.81 3.57 -14.04
C SER A 433 23.65 3.33 -12.54
N CYS A 434 22.46 2.90 -12.12
CA CYS A 434 22.14 2.64 -10.71
C CYS A 434 21.32 1.35 -10.56
N ASP A 435 21.27 0.82 -9.34
CA ASP A 435 20.49 -0.38 -9.02
C ASP A 435 19.11 -0.03 -8.44
N VAL A 436 19.01 1.11 -7.77
CA VAL A 436 17.76 1.71 -7.29
C VAL A 436 17.82 3.22 -7.49
N LEU A 437 16.67 3.84 -7.72
CA LEU A 437 16.56 5.27 -8.02
C LEU A 437 15.77 5.99 -6.94
N LEU A 438 16.31 7.09 -6.39
CA LEU A 438 15.53 8.04 -5.59
C LEU A 438 14.56 8.80 -6.48
N GLN A 439 13.32 8.95 -6.02
CA GLN A 439 12.26 9.62 -6.74
C GLN A 439 11.70 10.79 -5.95
N THR A 440 11.28 11.84 -6.63
CA THR A 440 10.53 12.97 -6.05
C THR A 440 9.03 12.71 -5.98
N GLY A 441 8.56 11.68 -6.68
CA GLY A 441 7.19 11.21 -6.72
C GLY A 441 7.11 9.80 -7.32
N PRO A 442 5.94 9.18 -7.42
CA PRO A 442 5.79 7.79 -7.88
C PRO A 442 5.98 7.61 -9.39
N VAL A 443 5.98 8.69 -10.15
CA VAL A 443 6.15 8.66 -11.61
C VAL A 443 7.65 8.65 -11.95
N PRO A 444 8.12 7.82 -12.88
CA PRO A 444 7.35 6.95 -13.79
C PRO A 444 7.14 5.50 -13.31
N PHE A 445 7.70 5.08 -12.19
CA PHE A 445 7.73 3.68 -11.76
C PHE A 445 6.34 3.07 -11.55
N ASP A 446 5.35 3.87 -11.10
CA ASP A 446 3.96 3.44 -11.00
C ASP A 446 3.34 3.15 -12.38
N ILE A 447 3.65 3.98 -13.38
CA ILE A 447 3.18 3.80 -14.78
C ILE A 447 3.74 2.53 -15.38
N LEU A 448 5.04 2.30 -15.16
CA LEU A 448 5.77 1.18 -15.74
C LEU A 448 5.51 -0.14 -15.01
N GLY A 449 4.86 -0.10 -13.85
CA GLY A 449 4.66 -1.28 -13.03
C GLY A 449 5.92 -1.78 -12.34
N LEU A 450 6.95 -0.94 -12.20
CA LEU A 450 8.18 -1.23 -11.48
C LEU A 450 7.97 -1.08 -9.96
N PRO A 451 8.70 -1.82 -9.12
CA PRO A 451 8.51 -1.77 -7.68
C PRO A 451 8.99 -0.45 -7.08
N GLU A 452 8.31 0.01 -6.02
CA GLU A 452 8.64 1.20 -5.25
C GLU A 452 8.48 0.94 -3.76
N ILE A 453 9.37 1.52 -2.95
CA ILE A 453 9.24 1.56 -1.50
C ILE A 453 9.31 3.00 -1.02
N ALA A 454 8.34 3.38 -0.18
CA ALA A 454 8.36 4.63 0.58
C ALA A 454 8.75 4.32 2.03
N PHE A 455 9.56 5.16 2.65
CA PHE A 455 9.93 5.00 4.06
C PHE A 455 10.33 6.34 4.70
N PRO A 456 10.21 6.48 6.04
CA PRO A 456 10.50 7.72 6.74
C PRO A 456 11.98 8.09 6.71
N ILE A 457 12.27 9.39 6.48
CA ILE A 457 13.64 9.92 6.52
C ILE A 457 13.84 11.11 7.47
N GLY A 458 12.77 11.63 8.06
CA GLY A 458 12.81 12.74 8.99
C GLY A 458 11.48 13.43 9.18
N PHE A 459 11.51 14.60 9.76
CA PHE A 459 10.36 15.47 10.01
C PHE A 459 10.75 16.92 9.66
N ASP A 460 9.76 17.69 9.23
CA ASP A 460 9.90 19.13 9.10
C ASP A 460 9.76 19.83 10.48
N SER A 461 9.88 21.16 10.49
CA SER A 461 9.75 21.97 11.72
C SER A 461 8.34 21.93 12.31
N ALA A 462 7.32 21.62 11.53
CA ALA A 462 5.95 21.43 11.98
C ALA A 462 5.67 19.99 12.49
N GLN A 463 6.70 19.15 12.57
CA GLN A 463 6.61 17.73 12.94
C GLN A 463 5.76 16.90 11.97
N VAL A 464 5.65 17.33 10.71
CA VAL A 464 5.07 16.54 9.64
C VAL A 464 6.15 15.61 9.08
N PRO A 465 5.84 14.32 8.86
CA PRO A 465 6.82 13.38 8.34
C PRO A 465 7.31 13.73 6.94
N VAL A 466 8.60 13.50 6.71
CA VAL A 466 9.24 13.54 5.39
C VAL A 466 9.70 12.14 5.05
N GLY A 467 9.28 11.60 3.92
CA GLY A 467 9.68 10.29 3.44
C GLY A 467 10.52 10.35 2.17
N ALA A 468 11.19 9.25 1.87
CA ALA A 468 11.83 9.00 0.58
C ALA A 468 11.05 7.94 -0.20
N ILE A 469 11.15 7.97 -1.53
CA ILE A 469 10.68 6.91 -2.42
C ILE A 469 11.89 6.37 -3.18
N LEU A 470 12.08 5.05 -3.13
CA LEU A 470 13.04 4.34 -3.98
C LEU A 470 12.27 3.48 -4.98
N GLY A 471 12.66 3.56 -6.26
CA GLY A 471 12.23 2.64 -7.30
C GLY A 471 13.34 1.67 -7.67
N GLY A 472 12.97 0.44 -8.03
CA GLY A 472 13.90 -0.62 -8.40
C GLY A 472 13.60 -1.26 -9.74
N GLY A 473 14.48 -2.15 -10.20
CA GLY A 473 14.25 -2.98 -11.36
C GLY A 473 13.08 -3.96 -11.17
N PRO A 474 12.58 -4.57 -12.27
CA PRO A 474 11.47 -5.50 -12.19
C PRO A 474 11.78 -6.65 -11.23
N TYR A 475 10.86 -6.92 -10.31
CA TYR A 475 10.94 -8.02 -9.31
C TYR A 475 12.06 -7.89 -8.28
N GLU A 476 12.65 -6.69 -8.10
CA GLU A 476 13.69 -6.41 -7.11
C GLU A 476 13.13 -5.78 -5.83
N GLU A 477 11.95 -6.19 -5.39
CA GLU A 477 11.38 -5.79 -4.10
C GLU A 477 12.31 -6.08 -2.93
N ASP A 478 13.08 -7.16 -3.02
CA ASP A 478 14.08 -7.57 -2.03
C ASP A 478 15.23 -6.57 -1.91
N ARG A 479 15.68 -5.96 -3.01
CA ARG A 479 16.70 -4.91 -2.99
C ARG A 479 16.19 -3.64 -2.33
N LEU A 480 14.97 -3.24 -2.66
CA LEU A 480 14.32 -2.07 -2.04
C LEU A 480 14.16 -2.24 -0.53
N LEU A 481 13.70 -3.42 -0.09
CA LEU A 481 13.57 -3.76 1.33
C LEU A 481 14.93 -3.76 2.04
N GLU A 482 15.99 -4.25 1.39
CA GLU A 482 17.34 -4.26 1.95
C GLU A 482 17.86 -2.84 2.23
N VAL A 483 17.69 -1.92 1.27
CA VAL A 483 18.11 -0.52 1.44
C VAL A 483 17.31 0.17 2.54
N ALA A 484 15.97 0.02 2.53
CA ALA A 484 15.11 0.61 3.54
C ALA A 484 15.41 0.08 4.94
N ALA A 485 15.57 -1.25 5.11
CA ALA A 485 15.92 -1.88 6.39
C ALA A 485 17.29 -1.44 6.90
N ALA A 486 18.29 -1.33 6.01
CA ALA A 486 19.62 -0.86 6.39
C ALA A 486 19.60 0.60 6.85
N TYR A 487 18.82 1.46 6.19
CA TYR A 487 18.63 2.84 6.63
C TYR A 487 17.89 2.91 7.99
N GLN A 488 16.86 2.12 8.18
CA GLN A 488 16.11 2.05 9.44
C GLN A 488 16.98 1.51 10.59
N ALA A 489 17.99 0.69 10.30
CA ALA A 489 18.92 0.20 11.32
C ALA A 489 19.95 1.26 11.78
N VAL A 490 20.12 2.37 11.06
CA VAL A 490 21.01 3.50 11.44
C VAL A 490 20.24 4.76 11.84
N THR A 491 18.91 4.68 11.92
CA THR A 491 18.02 5.79 12.29
C THR A 491 16.86 5.30 13.15
N ASP A 492 16.11 6.23 13.74
CA ASP A 492 14.95 5.95 14.61
C ASP A 492 13.63 6.52 14.08
N TRP A 493 13.61 7.08 12.85
CA TRP A 493 12.43 7.77 12.33
C TRP A 493 11.18 6.90 12.29
N HIS A 494 11.32 5.64 11.87
CA HIS A 494 10.23 4.65 11.79
C HIS A 494 9.69 4.22 13.18
N LEU A 495 10.47 4.44 14.25
CA LEU A 495 10.05 4.12 15.62
C LEU A 495 9.16 5.20 16.24
N ARG A 496 9.16 6.40 15.66
CA ARG A 496 8.36 7.52 16.17
C ARG A 496 6.88 7.30 15.86
N ARG A 497 6.03 7.82 16.73
CA ARG A 497 4.58 7.80 16.58
C ARG A 497 3.98 9.18 16.81
N PRO A 498 2.81 9.46 16.22
CA PRO A 498 2.09 10.70 16.48
C PRO A 498 1.62 10.77 17.94
N THR A 499 1.49 11.98 18.46
CA THR A 499 0.81 12.22 19.74
C THR A 499 -0.67 11.96 19.56
N ASP A 500 -1.25 11.18 20.47
CA ASP A 500 -2.68 10.90 20.44
C ASP A 500 -3.48 12.22 20.60
N PRO A 501 -4.58 12.40 19.83
CA PRO A 501 -5.42 13.59 19.96
C PRO A 501 -6.10 13.63 21.34
N ALA A 502 -6.42 14.84 21.80
CA ALA A 502 -7.29 15.00 22.96
C ALA A 502 -8.63 14.30 22.69
N VAL A 503 -9.11 13.52 23.67
CA VAL A 503 -10.41 12.88 23.55
C VAL A 503 -11.46 13.98 23.48
N ALA A 504 -12.19 14.08 22.37
CA ALA A 504 -13.32 14.97 22.27
C ALA A 504 -14.31 14.60 23.40
N LYS A 505 -14.60 15.54 24.31
CA LYS A 505 -15.70 15.34 25.25
C LYS A 505 -16.94 15.12 24.39
N LEU A 506 -17.51 13.92 24.46
CA LEU A 506 -18.83 13.64 23.88
C LEU A 506 -19.74 14.78 24.36
N ARG A 507 -20.14 15.68 23.47
CA ARG A 507 -21.28 16.54 23.72
C ARG A 507 -22.46 15.58 23.89
N SER A 508 -22.93 15.43 25.09
CA SER A 508 -24.19 14.76 25.35
C SER A 508 -25.23 15.43 24.45
N LEU A 509 -25.64 14.76 23.40
CA LEU A 509 -26.87 15.06 22.72
C LEU A 509 -27.99 14.64 23.71
N THR A 510 -28.21 15.46 24.73
CA THR A 510 -29.49 15.48 25.41
C THR A 510 -30.47 16.00 24.36
N ALA A 511 -31.23 15.08 23.79
CA ALA A 511 -32.47 15.45 23.13
C ALA A 511 -33.29 16.23 24.19
N GLU A 512 -33.47 17.52 23.98
CA GLU A 512 -34.57 18.23 24.59
C GLU A 512 -35.83 17.89 23.81
N PRO A 513 -36.99 17.79 24.53
CA PRO A 513 -38.22 17.17 24.06
C PRO A 513 -38.94 17.89 22.94
#